data_1134efa0df034ba3586a94a42175d223
#
_entry.id   1134efa0df034ba3586a94a42175d223
#
_cell.length_a   1.000
_cell.length_b   1.000
_cell.length_c   1.000
_cell.angle_alpha   90.00
_cell.angle_beta   90.00
_cell.angle_gamma   90.00
#
_symmetry.space_group_name_H-M   'P 1'
#
loop_
_entity.id
_entity.type
_entity.pdbx_description
1 polymer ?
#
loop_
_entity_poly.entity_id
_entity_poly.type
_entity_poly.pdbx_seq_one_letter_code
_entity_poly.pdbx_strand_id
1 'polypeptide(L)'
;MPIKPHKLGIIGVGRVGDAVLSDAMMSGLFGEICVIDINEKMAAGQALDQHHATALPNVTSVAVYAGDYDSLSDADVIILTAGPSIDASKGPATGAARRELAATNSKIIRSTMTEITSRNHDAAIIICSNPLDALVHIASTEFDHPQGLVLGTGTILDSARMCRVIADHLGVDPDYVRGYMIGEHGPSGFPMFTGVNVGGVGFDSLAKLFDTDPMDRDELTTRINDAGTAVLNLKGWTSAGIGQSAITIARSILLNEHAVYPVCTTLHGLSLIHISEPTRQAEI
;
A
#
# COMPACT_ATOMS: atom_id res chain seq x y z
N MET A 1 -26.74 -3.51 20.52
CA MET A 1 -26.59 -4.05 19.17
C MET A 1 -25.34 -4.92 19.19
N PRO A 2 -25.30 -6.06 18.49
CA PRO A 2 -24.04 -6.78 18.32
C PRO A 2 -23.06 -5.86 17.58
N ILE A 3 -21.80 -5.84 18.01
CA ILE A 3 -20.74 -5.12 17.32
C ILE A 3 -20.55 -5.82 15.98
N LYS A 4 -20.77 -5.11 14.85
CA LYS A 4 -20.49 -5.64 13.52
C LYS A 4 -18.96 -5.75 13.40
N PRO A 5 -18.40 -6.92 13.09
CA PRO A 5 -16.98 -7.02 12.81
C PRO A 5 -16.66 -6.27 11.51
N HIS A 6 -15.46 -5.71 11.41
CA HIS A 6 -15.02 -5.06 10.18
C HIS A 6 -14.91 -6.06 9.04
N LYS A 7 -15.34 -5.62 7.86
CA LYS A 7 -15.30 -6.41 6.63
C LYS A 7 -14.31 -5.83 5.63
N LEU A 8 -13.45 -6.71 5.13
CA LEU A 8 -12.47 -6.41 4.09
C LEU A 8 -12.89 -7.03 2.76
N GLY A 9 -12.84 -6.24 1.68
CA GLY A 9 -12.83 -6.73 0.32
C GLY A 9 -11.42 -6.72 -0.26
N ILE A 10 -11.00 -7.81 -0.91
CA ILE A 10 -9.72 -7.85 -1.65
C ILE A 10 -10.03 -8.18 -3.11
N ILE A 11 -9.68 -7.29 -4.02
CA ILE A 11 -9.89 -7.47 -5.45
C ILE A 11 -8.56 -7.71 -6.16
N GLY A 12 -8.41 -8.92 -6.69
CA GLY A 12 -7.16 -9.47 -7.20
C GLY A 12 -6.40 -10.25 -6.12
N VAL A 13 -6.36 -11.58 -6.22
CA VAL A 13 -5.61 -12.44 -5.26
C VAL A 13 -4.40 -13.10 -5.91
N GLY A 14 -3.71 -12.32 -6.74
CA GLY A 14 -2.37 -12.66 -7.22
C GLY A 14 -1.34 -12.52 -6.09
N ARG A 15 -0.06 -12.37 -6.43
CA ARG A 15 1.05 -12.36 -5.45
C ARG A 15 0.94 -11.26 -4.37
N VAL A 16 0.43 -10.08 -4.73
CA VAL A 16 0.23 -8.98 -3.78
C VAL A 16 -1.03 -9.22 -2.97
N GLY A 17 -2.15 -9.59 -3.61
CA GLY A 17 -3.41 -9.85 -2.92
C GLY A 17 -3.33 -11.03 -1.96
N ASP A 18 -2.56 -12.07 -2.28
CA ASP A 18 -2.26 -13.17 -1.37
C ASP A 18 -1.49 -12.69 -0.12
N ALA A 19 -0.51 -11.81 -0.29
CA ALA A 19 0.20 -11.21 0.84
C ALA A 19 -0.74 -10.34 1.69
N VAL A 20 -1.58 -9.50 1.05
CA VAL A 20 -2.61 -8.71 1.75
C VAL A 20 -3.54 -9.61 2.54
N LEU A 21 -4.03 -10.70 1.92
CA LEU A 21 -4.93 -11.65 2.57
C LEU A 21 -4.27 -12.30 3.79
N SER A 22 -3.03 -12.78 3.64
CA SER A 22 -2.28 -13.39 4.74
C SER A 22 -2.04 -12.41 5.89
N ASP A 23 -1.65 -11.16 5.60
CA ASP A 23 -1.44 -10.13 6.61
C ASP A 23 -2.77 -9.72 7.28
N ALA A 24 -3.87 -9.66 6.53
CA ALA A 24 -5.20 -9.40 7.05
C ALA A 24 -5.66 -10.46 8.06
N MET A 25 -5.45 -11.75 7.73
CA MET A 25 -5.76 -12.89 8.60
C MET A 25 -5.04 -12.81 9.95
N MET A 26 -3.79 -12.33 9.93
CA MET A 26 -2.95 -12.23 11.14
C MET A 26 -3.17 -10.92 11.90
N SER A 27 -3.81 -9.92 11.30
CA SER A 27 -3.97 -8.58 11.88
C SER A 27 -4.94 -8.53 13.07
N GLY A 28 -5.92 -9.42 13.12
CA GLY A 28 -7.01 -9.38 14.09
C GLY A 28 -8.02 -8.24 13.88
N LEU A 29 -7.94 -7.51 12.75
CA LEU A 29 -8.80 -6.35 12.47
C LEU A 29 -10.16 -6.75 11.89
N PHE A 30 -10.21 -7.84 11.15
CA PHE A 30 -11.37 -8.20 10.36
C PHE A 30 -12.06 -9.44 10.92
N GLY A 31 -13.37 -9.44 10.92
CA GLY A 31 -14.17 -10.62 11.20
C GLY A 31 -14.70 -11.27 9.92
N GLU A 32 -14.63 -10.56 8.80
CA GLU A 32 -15.07 -11.04 7.49
C GLU A 32 -14.12 -10.55 6.39
N ILE A 33 -13.71 -11.45 5.48
CA ILE A 33 -12.86 -11.13 4.32
C ILE A 33 -13.47 -11.77 3.08
N CYS A 34 -13.86 -10.94 2.13
CA CYS A 34 -14.30 -11.36 0.80
C CYS A 34 -13.15 -11.19 -0.19
N VAL A 35 -12.82 -12.23 -0.95
CA VAL A 35 -11.82 -12.18 -2.01
C VAL A 35 -12.47 -12.33 -3.38
N ILE A 36 -12.05 -11.49 -4.33
CA ILE A 36 -12.54 -11.45 -5.71
C ILE A 36 -11.36 -11.52 -6.67
N ASP A 37 -11.44 -12.36 -7.66
CA ASP A 37 -10.48 -12.42 -8.77
C ASP A 37 -11.20 -12.81 -10.06
N ILE A 38 -10.72 -12.32 -11.21
CA ILE A 38 -11.21 -12.72 -12.51
C ILE A 38 -11.04 -14.24 -12.73
N ASN A 39 -10.04 -14.81 -12.09
CA ASN A 39 -9.88 -16.26 -11.96
C ASN A 39 -10.60 -16.74 -10.70
N GLU A 40 -11.88 -17.04 -10.81
CA GLU A 40 -12.73 -17.48 -9.69
C GLU A 40 -12.16 -18.71 -8.96
N LYS A 41 -11.47 -19.62 -9.68
CA LYS A 41 -10.83 -20.79 -9.06
C LYS A 41 -9.65 -20.37 -8.16
N MET A 42 -8.91 -19.34 -8.56
CA MET A 42 -7.84 -18.77 -7.73
C MET A 42 -8.43 -18.15 -6.48
N ALA A 43 -9.48 -17.33 -6.60
CA ALA A 43 -10.16 -16.73 -5.46
C ALA A 43 -10.69 -17.79 -4.49
N ALA A 44 -11.37 -18.82 -5.01
CA ALA A 44 -11.89 -19.92 -4.20
C ALA A 44 -10.76 -20.70 -3.50
N GLY A 45 -9.66 -20.97 -4.20
CA GLY A 45 -8.50 -21.67 -3.65
C GLY A 45 -7.83 -20.89 -2.52
N GLN A 46 -7.57 -19.59 -2.72
CA GLN A 46 -6.99 -18.72 -1.71
C GLN A 46 -7.89 -18.60 -0.47
N ALA A 47 -9.19 -18.41 -0.68
CA ALA A 47 -10.14 -18.34 0.43
C ALA A 47 -10.21 -19.66 1.22
N LEU A 48 -10.22 -20.81 0.53
CA LEU A 48 -10.28 -22.12 1.16
C LEU A 48 -9.02 -22.42 1.98
N ASP A 49 -7.84 -22.09 1.44
CA ASP A 49 -6.56 -22.30 2.13
C ASP A 49 -6.50 -21.48 3.44
N GLN A 50 -6.85 -20.20 3.36
CA GLN A 50 -6.92 -19.33 4.54
C GLN A 50 -8.03 -19.77 5.51
N HIS A 51 -9.18 -20.24 5.00
CA HIS A 51 -10.25 -20.78 5.85
C HIS A 51 -9.77 -21.97 6.68
N HIS A 52 -8.98 -22.86 6.09
CA HIS A 52 -8.39 -23.99 6.84
C HIS A 52 -7.43 -23.52 7.92
N ALA A 53 -6.67 -22.43 7.67
CA ALA A 53 -5.75 -21.87 8.66
C ALA A 53 -6.45 -21.30 9.91
N THR A 54 -7.73 -20.93 9.83
CA THR A 54 -8.50 -20.43 11.00
C THR A 54 -8.66 -21.45 12.13
N ALA A 55 -8.41 -22.73 11.85
CA ALA A 55 -8.39 -23.78 12.87
C ALA A 55 -7.11 -23.79 13.72
N LEU A 56 -6.09 -23.02 13.35
CA LEU A 56 -4.83 -22.95 14.07
C LEU A 56 -4.94 -21.99 15.29
N PRO A 57 -4.29 -22.32 16.43
CA PRO A 57 -4.48 -21.55 17.69
C PRO A 57 -4.09 -20.07 17.61
N ASN A 58 -3.17 -19.71 16.70
CA ASN A 58 -2.61 -18.37 16.59
C ASN A 58 -3.26 -17.53 15.48
N VAL A 59 -4.27 -18.07 14.82
CA VAL A 59 -4.99 -17.37 13.74
C VAL A 59 -6.35 -16.92 14.26
N THR A 60 -6.69 -15.66 13.99
CA THR A 60 -8.01 -15.13 14.34
C THR A 60 -9.09 -15.88 13.55
N SER A 61 -10.20 -16.21 14.20
CA SER A 61 -11.36 -16.80 13.51
C SER A 61 -12.02 -15.73 12.64
N VAL A 62 -11.76 -15.79 11.34
CA VAL A 62 -12.27 -14.86 10.32
C VAL A 62 -13.13 -15.65 9.33
N ALA A 63 -14.28 -15.11 8.96
CA ALA A 63 -15.07 -15.64 7.86
C ALA A 63 -14.41 -15.21 6.53
N VAL A 64 -13.64 -16.10 5.92
CA VAL A 64 -12.97 -15.83 4.64
C VAL A 64 -13.59 -16.65 3.52
N TYR A 65 -13.94 -16.00 2.42
CA TYR A 65 -14.62 -16.62 1.28
C TYR A 65 -14.35 -15.90 -0.04
N ALA A 66 -14.49 -16.62 -1.14
CA ALA A 66 -14.56 -16.04 -2.47
C ALA A 66 -15.99 -15.53 -2.73
N GLY A 67 -16.11 -14.29 -3.19
CA GLY A 67 -17.39 -13.66 -3.49
C GLY A 67 -17.38 -12.94 -4.82
N ASP A 68 -18.38 -12.10 -4.99
CA ASP A 68 -18.57 -11.20 -6.13
C ASP A 68 -18.65 -9.74 -5.64
N TYR A 69 -18.88 -8.81 -6.55
CA TYR A 69 -18.99 -7.39 -6.19
C TYR A 69 -20.21 -7.08 -5.31
N ASP A 70 -21.29 -7.86 -5.35
CA ASP A 70 -22.45 -7.68 -4.46
C ASP A 70 -22.06 -7.95 -3.02
N SER A 71 -21.11 -8.85 -2.81
CA SER A 71 -20.53 -9.14 -1.48
C SER A 71 -19.76 -7.98 -0.87
N LEU A 72 -19.43 -6.93 -1.63
CA LEU A 72 -18.72 -5.75 -1.14
C LEU A 72 -19.65 -4.61 -0.70
N SER A 73 -20.96 -4.77 -0.81
CA SER A 73 -21.94 -3.71 -0.52
C SER A 73 -21.89 -3.17 0.90
N ASP A 74 -21.35 -3.92 1.84
CA ASP A 74 -21.19 -3.56 3.25
C ASP A 74 -19.76 -3.69 3.77
N ALA A 75 -18.76 -3.71 2.86
CA ALA A 75 -17.36 -3.70 3.21
C ALA A 75 -16.95 -2.35 3.81
N ASP A 76 -16.13 -2.36 4.87
CA ASP A 76 -15.58 -1.16 5.48
C ASP A 76 -14.32 -0.68 4.75
N VAL A 77 -13.52 -1.64 4.24
CA VAL A 77 -12.30 -1.37 3.47
C VAL A 77 -12.27 -2.28 2.24
N ILE A 78 -11.84 -1.74 1.10
CA ILE A 78 -11.61 -2.49 -0.13
C ILE A 78 -10.17 -2.25 -0.59
N ILE A 79 -9.38 -3.33 -0.74
CA ILE A 79 -8.00 -3.25 -1.21
C ILE A 79 -7.92 -3.76 -2.65
N LEU A 80 -7.42 -2.89 -3.56
CA LEU A 80 -7.29 -3.18 -4.99
C LEU A 80 -5.85 -3.58 -5.32
N THR A 81 -5.67 -4.83 -5.68
CA THR A 81 -4.37 -5.38 -6.14
C THR A 81 -4.48 -6.00 -7.53
N ALA A 82 -5.64 -5.84 -8.16
CA ALA A 82 -5.91 -6.41 -9.49
C ALA A 82 -5.09 -5.74 -10.58
N GLY A 83 -4.66 -6.54 -11.54
CA GLY A 83 -3.97 -6.11 -12.75
C GLY A 83 -2.61 -6.77 -12.94
N PRO A 84 -2.11 -6.80 -14.18
CA PRO A 84 -0.78 -7.29 -14.48
C PRO A 84 0.30 -6.40 -13.84
N SER A 85 1.46 -7.01 -13.59
CA SER A 85 2.67 -6.33 -13.11
C SER A 85 3.81 -6.48 -14.11
N ILE A 86 4.89 -5.72 -13.91
CA ILE A 86 6.12 -5.89 -14.70
C ILE A 86 6.66 -7.30 -14.49
N ASP A 87 6.93 -7.98 -15.59
CA ASP A 87 7.56 -9.31 -15.60
C ASP A 87 9.09 -9.14 -15.67
N ALA A 88 9.76 -9.30 -14.53
CA ALA A 88 11.21 -9.18 -14.45
C ALA A 88 11.96 -10.21 -15.29
N SER A 89 11.34 -11.34 -15.62
CA SER A 89 11.96 -12.38 -16.46
C SER A 89 12.22 -11.90 -17.90
N LYS A 90 11.50 -10.86 -18.34
CA LYS A 90 11.63 -10.23 -19.66
C LYS A 90 12.68 -9.11 -19.71
N GLY A 91 13.45 -8.93 -18.64
CA GLY A 91 14.44 -7.86 -18.50
C GLY A 91 13.85 -6.53 -18.01
N PRO A 92 14.65 -5.46 -18.03
CA PRO A 92 14.21 -4.15 -17.58
C PRO A 92 13.01 -3.63 -18.36
N ALA A 93 11.99 -3.13 -17.64
CA ALA A 93 10.79 -2.62 -18.27
C ALA A 93 11.09 -1.41 -19.16
N THR A 94 10.81 -1.55 -20.45
CA THR A 94 10.92 -0.44 -21.41
C THR A 94 9.81 0.59 -21.19
N GLY A 95 10.00 1.82 -21.70
CA GLY A 95 8.95 2.84 -21.66
C GLY A 95 7.67 2.42 -22.39
N ALA A 96 7.78 1.58 -23.44
CA ALA A 96 6.62 1.01 -24.14
C ALA A 96 5.85 0.02 -23.24
N ALA A 97 6.55 -0.90 -22.58
CA ALA A 97 5.94 -1.87 -21.66
C ALA A 97 5.26 -1.17 -20.46
N ARG A 98 5.86 -0.10 -19.94
CA ARG A 98 5.24 0.71 -18.88
C ARG A 98 3.96 1.40 -19.34
N ARG A 99 3.93 1.95 -20.57
CA ARG A 99 2.72 2.57 -21.14
C ARG A 99 1.61 1.54 -21.39
N GLU A 100 1.95 0.36 -21.87
CA GLU A 100 0.99 -0.72 -22.09
C GLU A 100 0.39 -1.20 -20.75
N LEU A 101 1.24 -1.35 -19.73
CA LEU A 101 0.81 -1.67 -18.37
C LEU A 101 -0.15 -0.60 -17.83
N ALA A 102 0.19 0.67 -17.98
CA ALA A 102 -0.66 1.78 -17.55
C ALA A 102 -2.01 1.77 -18.26
N ALA A 103 -2.03 1.56 -19.59
CA ALA A 103 -3.26 1.49 -20.36
C ALA A 103 -4.15 0.32 -19.95
N THR A 104 -3.56 -0.84 -19.67
CA THR A 104 -4.28 -2.03 -19.23
C THR A 104 -4.84 -1.82 -17.83
N ASN A 105 -4.03 -1.39 -16.88
CA ASN A 105 -4.46 -1.22 -15.49
C ASN A 105 -5.45 -0.05 -15.34
N SER A 106 -5.37 0.99 -16.18
CA SER A 106 -6.38 2.05 -16.23
C SER A 106 -7.78 1.55 -16.66
N LYS A 107 -7.85 0.54 -17.53
CA LYS A 107 -9.14 -0.10 -17.87
C LYS A 107 -9.66 -0.95 -16.70
N ILE A 108 -8.77 -1.69 -16.06
CA ILE A 108 -9.12 -2.54 -14.92
C ILE A 108 -9.64 -1.67 -13.77
N ILE A 109 -8.93 -0.59 -13.41
CA ILE A 109 -9.37 0.28 -12.30
C ILE A 109 -10.72 0.92 -12.60
N ARG A 110 -10.97 1.37 -13.83
CA ARG A 110 -12.28 1.93 -14.21
C ARG A 110 -13.40 0.91 -14.09
N SER A 111 -13.19 -0.31 -14.61
CA SER A 111 -14.18 -1.38 -14.49
C SER A 111 -14.45 -1.73 -13.03
N THR A 112 -13.42 -1.87 -12.23
CA THR A 112 -13.51 -2.21 -10.80
C THR A 112 -14.20 -1.10 -10.01
N MET A 113 -13.83 0.16 -10.23
CA MET A 113 -14.46 1.30 -9.56
C MET A 113 -15.95 1.44 -9.93
N THR A 114 -16.32 1.19 -11.18
CA THR A 114 -17.74 1.17 -11.60
C THR A 114 -18.53 0.15 -10.78
N GLU A 115 -18.00 -1.06 -10.60
CA GLU A 115 -18.66 -2.12 -9.82
C GLU A 115 -18.73 -1.77 -8.32
N ILE A 116 -17.67 -1.19 -7.76
CA ILE A 116 -17.65 -0.79 -6.35
C ILE A 116 -18.65 0.34 -6.11
N THR A 117 -18.51 1.45 -6.85
CA THR A 117 -19.30 2.67 -6.58
C THR A 117 -20.80 2.51 -6.87
N SER A 118 -21.19 1.50 -7.66
CA SER A 118 -22.61 1.15 -7.82
C SER A 118 -23.22 0.40 -6.62
N ARG A 119 -22.39 -0.06 -5.65
CA ARG A 119 -22.82 -0.90 -4.53
C ARG A 119 -22.42 -0.37 -3.16
N ASN A 120 -21.30 0.33 -3.06
CA ASN A 120 -20.74 0.81 -1.81
C ASN A 120 -20.14 2.20 -1.99
N HIS A 121 -20.64 3.16 -1.21
CA HIS A 121 -20.16 4.54 -1.19
C HIS A 121 -19.41 4.90 0.10
N ASP A 122 -19.32 3.97 1.07
CA ASP A 122 -18.78 4.26 2.40
C ASP A 122 -17.42 3.60 2.66
N ALA A 123 -17.04 2.60 1.85
CA ALA A 123 -15.79 1.88 2.04
C ALA A 123 -14.57 2.76 1.76
N ALA A 124 -13.53 2.64 2.59
CA ALA A 124 -12.21 3.15 2.22
C ALA A 124 -11.58 2.26 1.15
N ILE A 125 -11.16 2.85 0.03
CA ILE A 125 -10.57 2.14 -1.11
C ILE A 125 -9.07 2.37 -1.11
N ILE A 126 -8.27 1.29 -0.96
CA ILE A 126 -6.81 1.33 -0.93
C ILE A 126 -6.27 0.67 -2.20
N ILE A 127 -5.60 1.44 -3.04
CA ILE A 127 -5.05 0.96 -4.31
C ILE A 127 -3.58 0.59 -4.13
N CYS A 128 -3.20 -0.62 -4.58
CA CYS A 128 -1.83 -1.13 -4.57
C CYS A 128 -1.28 -1.38 -5.99
N SER A 129 -2.15 -1.36 -7.00
CA SER A 129 -1.78 -1.64 -8.40
C SER A 129 -0.98 -0.50 -9.02
N ASN A 130 -0.09 -0.83 -9.95
CA ASN A 130 0.78 0.14 -10.64
C ASN A 130 0.33 0.42 -12.09
N PRO A 131 0.59 1.65 -12.59
CA PRO A 131 1.26 2.80 -11.96
C PRO A 131 0.37 3.48 -10.92
N LEU A 132 0.80 3.45 -9.65
CA LEU A 132 -0.03 3.76 -8.49
C LEU A 132 -0.69 5.13 -8.58
N ASP A 133 0.10 6.21 -8.72
CA ASP A 133 -0.40 7.58 -8.64
C ASP A 133 -1.42 7.88 -9.76
N ALA A 134 -1.20 7.34 -10.97
CA ALA A 134 -2.13 7.49 -12.07
C ALA A 134 -3.45 6.73 -11.82
N LEU A 135 -3.39 5.53 -11.22
CA LEU A 135 -4.60 4.76 -10.93
C LEU A 135 -5.40 5.37 -9.79
N VAL A 136 -4.74 5.90 -8.75
CA VAL A 136 -5.39 6.67 -7.68
C VAL A 136 -6.06 7.91 -8.24
N HIS A 137 -5.39 8.66 -9.12
CA HIS A 137 -5.98 9.83 -9.76
C HIS A 137 -7.26 9.48 -10.54
N ILE A 138 -7.23 8.42 -11.36
CA ILE A 138 -8.41 7.95 -12.09
C ILE A 138 -9.53 7.59 -11.12
N ALA A 139 -9.24 6.78 -10.10
CA ALA A 139 -10.24 6.29 -9.16
C ALA A 139 -10.89 7.40 -8.33
N SER A 140 -10.11 8.43 -7.95
CA SER A 140 -10.60 9.53 -7.12
C SER A 140 -11.24 10.69 -7.88
N THR A 141 -11.05 10.76 -9.22
CA THR A 141 -11.57 11.89 -10.02
C THR A 141 -12.65 11.51 -11.02
N GLU A 142 -12.70 10.27 -11.47
CA GLU A 142 -13.66 9.83 -12.49
C GLU A 142 -14.93 9.18 -11.90
N PHE A 143 -14.96 8.93 -10.57
CA PHE A 143 -16.04 8.21 -9.91
C PHE A 143 -16.61 9.01 -8.74
N ASP A 144 -17.93 8.86 -8.53
CA ASP A 144 -18.61 9.46 -7.37
C ASP A 144 -18.37 8.56 -6.13
N HIS A 145 -17.34 8.93 -5.38
CA HIS A 145 -16.98 8.30 -4.11
C HIS A 145 -16.48 9.39 -3.15
N PRO A 146 -16.77 9.30 -1.84
CA PRO A 146 -16.44 10.37 -0.91
C PRO A 146 -14.96 10.76 -0.92
N GLN A 147 -14.72 12.06 -0.88
CA GLN A 147 -13.38 12.61 -0.86
C GLN A 147 -12.59 12.08 0.35
N GLY A 148 -11.36 11.66 0.12
CA GLY A 148 -10.49 11.11 1.15
C GLY A 148 -10.63 9.60 1.38
N LEU A 149 -11.68 8.96 0.86
CA LEU A 149 -11.86 7.51 0.96
C LEU A 149 -11.22 6.73 -0.21
N VAL A 150 -10.69 7.40 -1.22
CA VAL A 150 -9.89 6.76 -2.28
C VAL A 150 -8.44 7.17 -2.14
N LEU A 151 -7.57 6.22 -1.86
CA LEU A 151 -6.15 6.45 -1.65
C LEU A 151 -5.31 5.27 -2.15
N GLY A 152 -4.04 5.51 -2.33
CA GLY A 152 -3.06 4.47 -2.66
C GLY A 152 -2.02 4.33 -1.57
N THR A 153 -1.29 3.23 -1.59
CA THR A 153 -0.20 2.99 -0.63
C THR A 153 0.92 4.04 -0.69
N GLY A 154 0.98 4.85 -1.73
CA GLY A 154 1.93 5.95 -1.86
C GLY A 154 3.37 5.51 -1.63
N THR A 155 4.09 6.31 -0.87
CA THR A 155 5.49 6.06 -0.51
C THR A 155 5.67 5.50 0.91
N ILE A 156 4.63 4.89 1.49
CA ILE A 156 4.73 4.30 2.84
C ILE A 156 5.79 3.19 2.91
N LEU A 157 5.84 2.31 1.90
CA LEU A 157 6.85 1.25 1.84
C LEU A 157 8.25 1.82 1.56
N ASP A 158 8.35 2.85 0.73
CA ASP A 158 9.63 3.51 0.45
C ASP A 158 10.17 4.22 1.70
N SER A 159 9.28 4.80 2.50
CA SER A 159 9.61 5.37 3.82
C SER A 159 10.09 4.30 4.80
N ALA A 160 9.43 3.14 4.84
CA ALA A 160 9.86 2.02 5.67
C ALA A 160 11.26 1.50 5.24
N ARG A 161 11.53 1.42 3.93
CA ARG A 161 12.85 1.08 3.38
C ARG A 161 13.91 2.10 3.81
N MET A 162 13.60 3.39 3.72
CA MET A 162 14.49 4.45 4.19
C MET A 162 14.81 4.29 5.68
N CYS A 163 13.78 4.16 6.52
CA CYS A 163 13.97 3.97 7.96
C CYS A 163 14.82 2.72 8.24
N ARG A 164 14.61 1.62 7.52
CA ARG A 164 15.39 0.39 7.68
C ARG A 164 16.86 0.59 7.28
N VAL A 165 17.13 1.25 6.15
CA VAL A 165 18.49 1.53 5.69
C VAL A 165 19.27 2.40 6.69
N ILE A 166 18.60 3.44 7.22
CA ILE A 166 19.20 4.32 8.23
C ILE A 166 19.44 3.53 9.54
N ALA A 167 18.47 2.74 9.97
CA ALA A 167 18.58 1.93 11.18
C ALA A 167 19.76 0.94 11.10
N ASP A 168 19.92 0.26 9.96
CA ASP A 168 21.03 -0.67 9.72
C ASP A 168 22.39 0.04 9.74
N HIS A 169 22.47 1.26 9.19
CA HIS A 169 23.71 2.05 9.20
C HIS A 169 24.11 2.49 10.61
N LEU A 170 23.11 2.86 11.42
CA LEU A 170 23.35 3.36 12.79
C LEU A 170 23.38 2.24 13.85
N GLY A 171 23.02 1.01 13.51
CA GLY A 171 22.94 -0.11 14.44
C GLY A 171 21.81 0.03 15.47
N VAL A 172 20.67 0.67 15.07
CA VAL A 172 19.49 0.87 15.93
C VAL A 172 18.28 0.11 15.42
N ASP A 173 17.27 -0.06 16.27
CA ASP A 173 15.98 -0.59 15.83
C ASP A 173 15.25 0.42 14.91
N PRO A 174 14.69 -0.01 13.77
CA PRO A 174 13.98 0.87 12.82
C PRO A 174 12.79 1.59 13.44
N ASP A 175 12.20 1.10 14.51
CA ASP A 175 11.12 1.76 15.24
C ASP A 175 11.51 3.11 15.85
N TYR A 176 12.83 3.35 16.04
CA TYR A 176 13.33 4.64 16.52
C TYR A 176 13.66 5.62 15.40
N VAL A 177 13.67 5.17 14.15
CA VAL A 177 13.89 6.05 12.98
C VAL A 177 12.57 6.60 12.51
N ARG A 178 12.47 7.91 12.42
CA ARG A 178 11.30 8.64 11.87
C ARG A 178 11.70 9.39 10.62
N GLY A 179 10.85 9.35 9.62
CA GLY A 179 11.05 10.07 8.36
C GLY A 179 10.18 9.52 7.26
N TYR A 180 10.02 10.31 6.20
CA TYR A 180 9.18 9.97 5.06
C TYR A 180 9.92 10.15 3.74
N MET A 181 9.67 9.24 2.84
CA MET A 181 9.82 9.47 1.40
C MET A 181 8.57 10.19 0.93
N ILE A 182 8.71 11.21 0.11
CA ILE A 182 7.60 12.00 -0.45
C ILE A 182 7.74 12.14 -1.95
N GLY A 183 6.70 12.64 -2.62
CA GLY A 183 6.62 12.74 -4.07
C GLY A 183 5.98 11.49 -4.68
N GLU A 184 6.35 11.18 -5.92
CA GLU A 184 5.83 10.04 -6.68
C GLU A 184 6.27 8.71 -6.06
N HIS A 185 5.41 7.71 -6.09
CA HIS A 185 5.85 6.32 -5.90
C HIS A 185 6.60 5.86 -7.15
N GLY A 186 7.86 6.25 -7.27
CA GLY A 186 8.68 6.03 -8.46
C GLY A 186 10.04 6.72 -8.37
N PRO A 187 10.74 6.87 -9.51
CA PRO A 187 12.11 7.37 -9.54
C PRO A 187 12.28 8.81 -9.06
N SER A 188 11.22 9.60 -9.03
CA SER A 188 11.24 11.00 -8.55
C SER A 188 10.88 11.16 -7.08
N GLY A 189 10.57 10.06 -6.37
CA GLY A 189 10.42 10.06 -4.92
C GLY A 189 11.72 10.41 -4.20
N PHE A 190 11.65 11.18 -3.12
CA PHE A 190 12.84 11.61 -2.38
C PHE A 190 12.61 11.66 -0.88
N PRO A 191 13.68 11.47 -0.06
CA PRO A 191 13.60 11.60 1.38
C PRO A 191 13.35 13.04 1.82
N MET A 192 12.41 13.25 2.72
CA MET A 192 12.24 14.53 3.41
C MET A 192 13.26 14.62 4.55
N PHE A 193 14.52 14.87 4.23
CA PHE A 193 15.63 14.87 5.20
C PHE A 193 15.43 15.76 6.41
N THR A 194 14.72 16.87 6.27
CA THR A 194 14.38 17.76 7.39
C THR A 194 13.48 17.12 8.43
N GLY A 195 12.71 16.10 8.04
CA GLY A 195 11.84 15.30 8.92
C GLY A 195 12.50 14.03 9.44
N VAL A 196 13.65 13.62 8.88
CA VAL A 196 14.35 12.41 9.32
C VAL A 196 15.01 12.65 10.66
N ASN A 197 14.68 11.80 11.63
CA ASN A 197 15.31 11.85 12.95
C ASN A 197 15.36 10.47 13.62
N VAL A 198 16.26 10.34 14.61
CA VAL A 198 16.35 9.20 15.52
C VAL A 198 16.33 9.74 16.95
N GLY A 199 15.30 9.39 17.72
CA GLY A 199 15.15 9.89 19.08
C GLY A 199 15.07 11.42 19.19
N GLY A 200 14.58 12.11 18.14
CA GLY A 200 14.49 13.58 18.06
C GLY A 200 15.76 14.26 17.53
N VAL A 201 16.83 13.53 17.26
CA VAL A 201 18.07 14.06 16.67
C VAL A 201 17.96 14.00 15.15
N GLY A 202 18.08 15.17 14.49
CA GLY A 202 17.93 15.28 13.04
C GLY A 202 19.08 14.65 12.25
N PHE A 203 18.79 14.32 10.98
CA PHE A 203 19.64 13.55 10.06
C PHE A 203 21.11 13.99 10.05
N ASP A 204 21.39 15.28 9.93
CA ASP A 204 22.74 15.83 9.80
C ASP A 204 23.62 15.64 11.06
N SER A 205 23.02 15.31 12.21
CA SER A 205 23.71 15.08 13.47
C SER A 205 23.85 13.59 13.84
N LEU A 206 23.22 12.68 13.09
CA LEU A 206 23.17 11.24 13.41
C LEU A 206 24.55 10.60 13.39
N ALA A 207 25.34 10.85 12.37
CA ALA A 207 26.67 10.27 12.23
C ALA A 207 27.57 10.59 13.43
N LYS A 208 27.52 11.86 13.89
CA LYS A 208 28.29 12.28 15.09
C LYS A 208 27.75 11.66 16.37
N LEU A 209 26.43 11.53 16.50
CA LEU A 209 25.80 10.97 17.72
C LEU A 209 26.10 9.47 17.87
N PHE A 210 26.07 8.74 16.77
CA PHE A 210 26.21 7.29 16.75
C PHE A 210 27.64 6.82 16.44
N ASP A 211 28.61 7.75 16.30
CA ASP A 211 30.01 7.46 15.94
C ASP A 211 30.12 6.59 14.68
N THR A 212 29.38 6.97 13.64
CA THR A 212 29.34 6.30 12.34
C THR A 212 29.82 7.23 11.23
N ASP A 213 30.10 6.66 10.04
CA ASP A 213 30.36 7.47 8.87
C ASP A 213 29.12 8.28 8.45
N PRO A 214 29.30 9.51 7.94
CA PRO A 214 28.18 10.29 7.39
C PRO A 214 27.50 9.58 6.22
N MET A 215 26.16 9.57 6.22
CA MET A 215 25.36 9.06 5.11
C MET A 215 25.25 10.13 4.03
N ASP A 216 25.69 9.83 2.79
CA ASP A 216 25.47 10.68 1.64
C ASP A 216 24.00 10.66 1.23
N ARG A 217 23.43 11.85 1.00
CA ARG A 217 21.98 12.00 0.72
C ARG A 217 21.59 11.44 -0.64
N ASP A 218 22.43 11.61 -1.65
CA ASP A 218 22.13 11.17 -3.02
C ASP A 218 22.29 9.65 -3.12
N GLU A 219 23.33 9.09 -2.48
CA GLU A 219 23.52 7.64 -2.37
C GLU A 219 22.35 6.98 -1.62
N LEU A 220 21.93 7.54 -0.49
CA LEU A 220 20.81 7.04 0.28
C LEU A 220 19.50 7.07 -0.55
N THR A 221 19.23 8.19 -1.23
CA THR A 221 18.06 8.33 -2.10
C THR A 221 18.06 7.29 -3.21
N THR A 222 19.18 7.11 -3.88
CA THR A 222 19.35 6.10 -4.93
C THR A 222 19.11 4.70 -4.39
N ARG A 223 19.73 4.36 -3.27
CA ARG A 223 19.59 3.04 -2.63
C ARG A 223 18.14 2.72 -2.27
N ILE A 224 17.38 3.70 -1.81
CA ILE A 224 15.97 3.52 -1.45
C ILE A 224 15.12 3.33 -2.71
N ASN A 225 15.29 4.17 -3.73
CA ASN A 225 14.55 4.08 -4.98
C ASN A 225 14.80 2.75 -5.71
N ASP A 226 16.01 2.22 -5.62
CA ASP A 226 16.41 0.95 -6.23
C ASP A 226 15.98 -0.28 -5.41
N ALA A 227 15.58 -0.11 -4.14
CA ALA A 227 15.27 -1.24 -3.26
C ALA A 227 14.14 -2.13 -3.81
N GLY A 228 13.11 -1.53 -4.42
CA GLY A 228 12.03 -2.27 -5.07
C GLY A 228 12.52 -3.11 -6.25
N THR A 229 13.38 -2.54 -7.08
CA THR A 229 14.02 -3.20 -8.22
C THR A 229 14.95 -4.34 -7.75
N ALA A 230 15.68 -4.14 -6.66
CA ALA A 230 16.52 -5.20 -6.09
C ALA A 230 15.69 -6.42 -5.66
N VAL A 231 14.57 -6.23 -4.96
CA VAL A 231 13.66 -7.32 -4.61
C VAL A 231 13.11 -8.01 -5.85
N LEU A 232 12.69 -7.22 -6.86
CA LEU A 232 12.18 -7.74 -8.13
C LEU A 232 13.22 -8.62 -8.85
N ASN A 233 14.48 -8.19 -8.88
CA ASN A 233 15.57 -8.94 -9.53
C ASN A 233 15.92 -10.23 -8.78
N LEU A 234 15.77 -10.25 -7.44
CA LEU A 234 16.10 -11.43 -6.62
C LEU A 234 15.00 -12.49 -6.63
N LYS A 235 13.74 -12.13 -6.55
CA LYS A 235 12.63 -13.11 -6.45
C LYS A 235 11.58 -13.02 -7.55
N GLY A 236 11.69 -12.07 -8.48
CA GLY A 236 10.80 -11.91 -9.63
C GLY A 236 9.54 -11.09 -9.37
N TRP A 237 9.25 -10.68 -8.13
CA TRP A 237 8.10 -9.83 -7.77
C TRP A 237 8.30 -9.15 -6.41
N THR A 238 7.43 -8.19 -6.07
CA THR A 238 7.28 -7.64 -4.73
C THR A 238 5.91 -8.03 -4.17
N SER A 239 5.77 -8.29 -2.87
CA SER A 239 4.49 -8.64 -2.26
C SER A 239 4.43 -8.29 -0.77
N ALA A 240 5.25 -8.88 0.10
CA ALA A 240 5.12 -8.79 1.56
C ALA A 240 5.07 -7.34 2.07
N GLY A 241 6.04 -6.49 1.70
CA GLY A 241 6.07 -5.11 2.18
C GLY A 241 4.85 -4.29 1.74
N ILE A 242 4.32 -4.54 0.52
CA ILE A 242 3.13 -3.84 0.05
C ILE A 242 1.86 -4.36 0.74
N GLY A 243 1.78 -5.67 1.03
CA GLY A 243 0.68 -6.25 1.81
C GLY A 243 0.60 -5.61 3.19
N GLN A 244 1.72 -5.58 3.92
CA GLN A 244 1.81 -4.95 5.23
C GLN A 244 1.50 -3.45 5.20
N SER A 245 1.93 -2.73 4.15
CA SER A 245 1.61 -1.31 3.97
C SER A 245 0.09 -1.09 3.83
N ALA A 246 -0.59 -1.89 3.02
CA ALA A 246 -2.03 -1.79 2.83
C ALA A 246 -2.81 -2.09 4.13
N ILE A 247 -2.40 -3.12 4.89
CA ILE A 247 -3.02 -3.45 6.17
C ILE A 247 -2.71 -2.39 7.24
N THR A 248 -1.53 -1.79 7.23
CA THR A 248 -1.20 -0.66 8.12
C THR A 248 -2.12 0.54 7.89
N ILE A 249 -2.39 0.88 6.62
CA ILE A 249 -3.33 1.95 6.26
C ILE A 249 -4.76 1.56 6.70
N ALA A 250 -5.20 0.36 6.35
CA ALA A 250 -6.53 -0.13 6.73
C ALA A 250 -6.75 -0.08 8.25
N ARG A 251 -5.75 -0.51 9.03
CA ARG A 251 -5.76 -0.43 10.48
C ARG A 251 -5.92 0.99 10.99
N SER A 252 -5.11 1.91 10.43
CA SER A 252 -5.15 3.32 10.85
C SER A 252 -6.52 3.94 10.60
N ILE A 253 -7.18 3.60 9.50
CA ILE A 253 -8.54 4.05 9.16
C ILE A 253 -9.55 3.43 10.14
N LEU A 254 -9.57 2.11 10.27
CA LEU A 254 -10.57 1.39 11.05
C LEU A 254 -10.51 1.69 12.54
N LEU A 255 -9.32 1.91 13.08
CA LEU A 255 -9.10 2.22 14.50
C LEU A 255 -9.02 3.73 14.77
N ASN A 256 -9.17 4.57 13.75
CA ASN A 256 -9.04 6.03 13.86
C ASN A 256 -7.76 6.44 14.65
N GLU A 257 -6.62 5.89 14.24
CA GLU A 257 -5.36 6.04 14.98
C GLU A 257 -4.78 7.45 14.92
N HIS A 258 -5.32 8.34 14.07
CA HIS A 258 -4.76 9.66 13.79
C HIS A 258 -3.28 9.61 13.37
N ALA A 259 -2.88 8.52 12.72
CA ALA A 259 -1.52 8.34 12.24
C ALA A 259 -1.26 9.18 10.98
N VAL A 260 0.00 9.54 10.77
CA VAL A 260 0.44 10.28 9.58
C VAL A 260 1.25 9.34 8.71
N TYR A 261 0.78 9.10 7.48
CA TYR A 261 1.46 8.27 6.50
C TYR A 261 1.56 8.98 5.14
N PRO A 262 2.65 8.77 4.39
CA PRO A 262 2.82 9.34 3.05
C PRO A 262 2.06 8.50 2.02
N VAL A 263 0.73 8.62 2.02
CA VAL A 263 -0.18 7.95 1.08
C VAL A 263 -0.38 8.77 -0.18
N CYS A 264 -0.75 8.11 -1.29
CA CYS A 264 -1.17 8.79 -2.51
C CYS A 264 -2.66 9.11 -2.42
N THR A 265 -3.04 10.38 -2.62
CA THR A 265 -4.44 10.82 -2.66
C THR A 265 -4.56 12.07 -3.54
N THR A 266 -5.77 12.38 -3.99
CA THR A 266 -6.04 13.61 -4.75
C THR A 266 -6.11 14.81 -3.81
N LEU A 267 -5.36 15.87 -4.14
CA LEU A 267 -5.18 17.06 -3.28
C LEU A 267 -6.27 18.14 -3.47
N HIS A 268 -7.28 17.92 -4.27
CA HIS A 268 -8.47 18.77 -4.46
C HIS A 268 -8.21 20.29 -4.49
N GLY A 269 -7.33 20.72 -5.40
CA GLY A 269 -6.99 22.13 -5.60
C GLY A 269 -5.78 22.64 -4.82
N LEU A 270 -5.12 21.82 -4.04
CA LEU A 270 -3.75 22.13 -3.59
C LEU A 270 -2.85 22.14 -4.83
N SER A 271 -2.09 23.23 -4.99
CA SER A 271 -1.13 23.38 -6.08
C SER A 271 0.00 22.35 -5.95
N LEU A 272 0.57 21.92 -7.09
CA LEU A 272 1.80 21.10 -7.12
C LEU A 272 2.97 21.70 -6.33
N ILE A 273 2.97 22.98 -6.11
CA ILE A 273 3.90 23.70 -5.22
C ILE A 273 3.83 23.21 -3.75
N HIS A 274 2.69 22.66 -3.33
CA HIS A 274 2.47 22.15 -1.97
C HIS A 274 2.81 20.66 -1.82
N ILE A 275 3.21 19.97 -2.90
CA ILE A 275 3.65 18.56 -2.85
C ILE A 275 4.99 18.40 -2.10
N SER A 276 5.75 19.49 -1.92
CA SER A 276 6.99 19.50 -1.13
C SER A 276 6.78 19.60 0.38
N GLU A 277 5.56 19.90 0.84
CA GLU A 277 5.22 19.87 2.25
C GLU A 277 4.59 18.51 2.61
N PRO A 278 4.79 18.00 3.83
CA PRO A 278 4.13 16.78 4.24
C PRO A 278 2.64 16.93 3.96
N THR A 279 2.14 16.09 3.09
CA THR A 279 0.73 16.10 2.68
C THR A 279 -0.08 16.06 3.97
N ARG A 280 -0.81 17.15 4.25
CA ARG A 280 -1.76 17.12 5.35
C ARG A 280 -2.68 15.94 5.04
N GLN A 281 -2.72 15.02 5.98
CA GLN A 281 -3.69 13.95 6.03
C GLN A 281 -5.03 14.51 5.57
N ALA A 282 -5.70 13.85 4.65
CA ALA A 282 -7.12 14.08 4.49
C ALA A 282 -7.72 13.87 5.89
N GLU A 283 -8.30 14.92 6.46
CA GLU A 283 -9.04 14.80 7.71
C GLU A 283 -10.19 13.82 7.41
N ILE A 284 -10.08 12.62 7.97
CA ILE A 284 -11.15 11.61 7.97
C ILE A 284 -12.07 11.95 9.14
#